data_3baa2e5ef92d42a0fcbc79c7f2fa467b
#
_entry.id   3baa2e5ef92d42a0fcbc79c7f2fa467b
#
_cell.length_a   1.000
_cell.length_b   1.000
_cell.length_c   1.000
_cell.angle_alpha   90.00
_cell.angle_beta   90.00
_cell.angle_gamma   90.00
#
_symmetry.space_group_name_H-M   'P 1'
#
loop_
_entity.id
_entity.type
_entity.pdbx_description
1 polymer ?
#
loop_
_entity_poly.entity_id
_entity_poly.type
_entity_poly.pdbx_seq_one_letter_code
_entity_poly.pdbx_strand_id
1 'polypeptide(L)'
;MIKASGKSAMKAIPNIKQVHNGAALHVHDVSASYPGGLRVVEHVTFTVKQGERVAIIGPNGAGKSTLFKAIAGLIPFTTGEISVQGEDCRSSHAYVGYVPQQNEIDWSFPVTVYDVVMMGRARHSKWFPWWPNSDHQRVDELLEQLSLDTYAKRQISELSGGQRRRVFIARALAQEANILLMDEPFTGVDTVSETEIMATLGVLTEQGITILLATHDLGRAARDFDDVLLINQSMIAYGPPEQVMRADVLKQAFGGALRVFHQGDETIFIADQHAAGY
;
A
#
# COMPACT_ATOMS: atom_id res chain seq x y z
N MET A 1 27.29 23.71 -16.10
CA MET A 1 27.62 23.07 -14.80
C MET A 1 26.40 23.15 -13.91
N ILE A 2 25.56 22.13 -13.94
CA ILE A 2 24.37 22.02 -13.09
C ILE A 2 24.83 21.26 -11.83
N LYS A 3 24.84 21.95 -10.69
CA LYS A 3 25.15 21.34 -9.40
C LYS A 3 24.08 20.28 -9.10
N ALA A 4 24.50 19.03 -8.99
CA ALA A 4 23.70 17.96 -8.45
C ALA A 4 23.31 18.34 -7.02
N SER A 5 22.02 18.60 -6.79
CA SER A 5 21.41 18.77 -5.48
C SER A 5 21.61 17.48 -4.70
N GLY A 6 22.32 17.57 -3.57
CA GLY A 6 22.62 16.44 -2.71
C GLY A 6 21.33 15.76 -2.26
N LYS A 7 21.26 14.45 -2.50
CA LYS A 7 20.27 13.56 -1.86
C LYS A 7 20.46 13.71 -0.36
N SER A 8 19.54 14.40 0.31
CA SER A 8 19.42 14.31 1.77
C SER A 8 19.11 12.85 2.08
N ALA A 9 20.02 12.17 2.77
CA ALA A 9 19.78 10.79 3.18
C ALA A 9 18.57 10.79 4.09
N MET A 10 17.54 10.06 3.71
CA MET A 10 16.34 9.87 4.52
C MET A 10 16.74 9.32 5.88
N LYS A 11 16.40 10.02 6.97
CA LYS A 11 16.70 9.58 8.34
C LYS A 11 16.00 8.25 8.62
N ALA A 12 16.67 7.35 9.35
CA ALA A 12 16.07 6.08 9.76
C ALA A 12 14.77 6.30 10.53
N ILE A 13 13.75 5.51 10.24
CA ILE A 13 12.48 5.51 10.98
C ILE A 13 12.74 4.80 12.32
N PRO A 14 12.63 5.48 13.45
CA PRO A 14 12.80 4.84 14.75
C PRO A 14 11.65 3.84 15.02
N ASN A 15 11.95 2.77 15.76
CA ASN A 15 10.99 1.76 16.25
C ASN A 15 10.42 0.74 15.25
N ILE A 16 11.16 0.36 14.21
CA ILE A 16 10.79 -0.86 13.47
C ILE A 16 11.10 -2.06 14.37
N LYS A 17 10.06 -2.74 14.87
CA LYS A 17 10.23 -4.00 15.61
C LYS A 17 10.82 -5.05 14.66
N GLN A 18 11.95 -5.64 15.06
CA GLN A 18 12.47 -6.81 14.36
C GLN A 18 11.60 -8.03 14.68
N VAL A 19 11.13 -8.72 13.67
CA VAL A 19 10.24 -9.87 13.82
C VAL A 19 11.04 -11.14 14.05
N HIS A 20 10.70 -11.90 15.09
CA HIS A 20 11.42 -13.10 15.48
C HIS A 20 11.35 -14.25 14.45
N ASN A 21 10.63 -14.26 13.40
CA ASN A 21 10.61 -15.26 12.33
C ASN A 21 10.67 -14.67 10.92
N GLY A 22 11.03 -13.36 10.79
CA GLY A 22 11.15 -12.71 9.49
C GLY A 22 9.82 -12.39 8.78
N ALA A 23 8.67 -12.92 9.24
CA ALA A 23 7.36 -12.64 8.65
C ALA A 23 6.75 -11.36 9.23
N ALA A 24 6.54 -10.34 8.38
CA ALA A 24 5.85 -9.11 8.77
C ALA A 24 4.33 -9.30 8.77
N LEU A 25 3.81 -10.06 7.81
CA LEU A 25 2.39 -10.34 7.65
C LEU A 25 2.19 -11.82 7.36
N HIS A 26 1.27 -12.44 8.08
CA HIS A 26 0.79 -13.78 7.79
C HIS A 26 -0.74 -13.76 7.66
N VAL A 27 -1.25 -14.20 6.53
CA VAL A 27 -2.68 -14.33 6.21
C VAL A 27 -2.94 -15.80 5.98
N HIS A 28 -3.84 -16.41 6.75
CA HIS A 28 -4.14 -17.83 6.67
C HIS A 28 -5.64 -18.09 6.56
N ASP A 29 -6.06 -18.68 5.44
CA ASP A 29 -7.44 -19.08 5.13
C ASP A 29 -8.47 -17.96 5.33
N VAL A 30 -8.09 -16.72 4.99
CA VAL A 30 -8.92 -15.56 5.26
C VAL A 30 -10.02 -15.41 4.21
N SER A 31 -11.25 -15.27 4.72
CA SER A 31 -12.41 -14.88 3.92
C SER A 31 -13.03 -13.62 4.49
N ALA A 32 -13.38 -12.66 3.64
CA ALA A 32 -13.94 -11.37 4.05
C ALA A 32 -15.10 -10.93 3.17
N SER A 33 -16.08 -10.26 3.79
CA SER A 33 -17.26 -9.70 3.13
C SER A 33 -17.68 -8.40 3.80
N TYR A 34 -18.40 -7.57 3.05
CA TYR A 34 -19.09 -6.42 3.66
C TYR A 34 -20.35 -6.88 4.42
N PRO A 35 -20.79 -6.15 5.46
CA PRO A 35 -21.99 -6.47 6.20
C PRO A 35 -23.22 -6.60 5.29
N GLY A 36 -23.91 -7.75 5.35
CA GLY A 36 -25.09 -8.04 4.51
C GLY A 36 -24.81 -8.38 3.04
N GLY A 37 -23.54 -8.49 2.64
CA GLY A 37 -23.11 -8.77 1.27
C GLY A 37 -22.61 -10.19 1.03
N LEU A 38 -22.43 -10.55 -0.25
CA LEU A 38 -21.74 -11.76 -0.67
C LEU A 38 -20.27 -11.69 -0.23
N ARG A 39 -19.65 -12.86 -0.06
CA ARG A 39 -18.20 -12.95 0.15
C ARG A 39 -17.48 -12.35 -1.06
N VAL A 40 -16.52 -11.49 -0.79
CA VAL A 40 -15.73 -10.80 -1.82
C VAL A 40 -14.33 -11.40 -1.93
N VAL A 41 -13.83 -11.96 -0.80
CA VAL A 41 -12.54 -12.64 -0.73
C VAL A 41 -12.75 -13.96 0.00
N GLU A 42 -12.21 -15.04 -0.55
CA GLU A 42 -12.36 -16.39 -0.02
C GLU A 42 -11.02 -17.14 0.03
N HIS A 43 -10.75 -17.77 1.17
CA HIS A 43 -9.65 -18.70 1.37
C HIS A 43 -8.27 -18.21 0.93
N VAL A 44 -7.94 -16.95 1.26
CA VAL A 44 -6.64 -16.35 0.91
C VAL A 44 -5.60 -16.72 1.95
N THR A 45 -4.45 -17.26 1.49
CA THR A 45 -3.32 -17.67 2.33
C THR A 45 -2.01 -17.21 1.70
N PHE A 46 -1.25 -16.35 2.38
CA PHE A 46 0.11 -15.93 1.98
C PHE A 46 0.88 -15.37 3.17
N THR A 47 2.20 -15.27 3.00
CA THR A 47 3.10 -14.73 4.02
C THR A 47 4.08 -13.75 3.39
N VAL A 48 4.24 -12.58 3.99
CA VAL A 48 5.15 -11.52 3.51
C VAL A 48 6.26 -11.34 4.55
N LYS A 49 7.51 -11.31 4.10
CA LYS A 49 8.65 -11.05 4.99
C LYS A 49 8.82 -9.55 5.23
N GLN A 50 9.55 -9.23 6.29
CA GLN A 50 9.85 -7.84 6.63
C GLN A 50 10.71 -7.19 5.53
N GLY A 51 10.32 -5.97 5.12
CA GLY A 51 11.02 -5.21 4.10
C GLY A 51 10.75 -5.66 2.65
N GLU A 52 9.87 -6.65 2.42
CA GLU A 52 9.46 -7.05 1.07
C GLU A 52 8.42 -6.09 0.48
N ARG A 53 8.42 -6.00 -0.85
CA ARG A 53 7.39 -5.32 -1.64
C ARG A 53 6.57 -6.35 -2.39
N VAL A 54 5.27 -6.38 -2.14
CA VAL A 54 4.34 -7.31 -2.77
C VAL A 54 3.34 -6.55 -3.63
N ALA A 55 3.25 -6.90 -4.92
CA ALA A 55 2.18 -6.41 -5.78
C ALA A 55 0.94 -7.30 -5.63
N ILE A 56 -0.24 -6.69 -5.43
CA ILE A 56 -1.51 -7.42 -5.48
C ILE A 56 -2.19 -7.06 -6.80
N ILE A 57 -2.36 -8.06 -7.66
CA ILE A 57 -2.95 -7.91 -8.99
C ILE A 57 -4.22 -8.76 -9.12
N GLY A 58 -5.09 -8.34 -10.02
CA GLY A 58 -6.35 -9.02 -10.31
C GLY A 58 -7.33 -8.08 -10.99
N PRO A 59 -8.39 -8.60 -11.61
CA PRO A 59 -9.40 -7.77 -12.28
C PRO A 59 -10.14 -6.83 -11.31
N ASN A 60 -10.94 -5.92 -11.86
CA ASN A 60 -11.83 -5.10 -11.05
C ASN A 60 -12.85 -6.01 -10.34
N GLY A 61 -13.11 -5.75 -9.06
CA GLY A 61 -13.97 -6.61 -8.25
C GLY A 61 -13.31 -7.89 -7.73
N ALA A 62 -12.01 -8.12 -8.00
CA ALA A 62 -11.28 -9.29 -7.51
C ALA A 62 -11.13 -9.39 -5.98
N GLY A 63 -11.45 -8.30 -5.24
CA GLY A 63 -11.36 -8.28 -3.78
C GLY A 63 -10.09 -7.65 -3.22
N LYS A 64 -9.23 -7.02 -4.04
CA LYS A 64 -7.96 -6.38 -3.61
C LYS A 64 -8.17 -5.39 -2.44
N SER A 65 -9.04 -4.39 -2.63
CA SER A 65 -9.37 -3.39 -1.59
C SER A 65 -10.02 -4.03 -0.35
N THR A 66 -10.85 -5.06 -0.55
CA THR A 66 -11.49 -5.80 0.54
C THR A 66 -10.46 -6.54 1.39
N LEU A 67 -9.49 -7.21 0.75
CA LEU A 67 -8.37 -7.85 1.43
C LEU A 67 -7.55 -6.83 2.23
N PHE A 68 -7.20 -5.69 1.65
CA PHE A 68 -6.50 -4.62 2.36
C PHE A 68 -7.28 -4.08 3.56
N LYS A 69 -8.58 -3.84 3.39
CA LYS A 69 -9.43 -3.37 4.48
C LYS A 69 -9.56 -4.41 5.61
N ALA A 70 -9.57 -5.70 5.28
CA ALA A 70 -9.55 -6.77 6.28
C ALA A 70 -8.22 -6.81 7.04
N ILE A 71 -7.08 -6.73 6.34
CA ILE A 71 -5.74 -6.68 6.96
C ILE A 71 -5.59 -5.43 7.83
N ALA A 72 -6.09 -4.28 7.37
CA ALA A 72 -6.07 -3.03 8.13
C ALA A 72 -7.07 -2.98 9.31
N GLY A 73 -7.93 -4.01 9.44
CA GLY A 73 -8.97 -4.07 10.47
C GLY A 73 -10.11 -3.07 10.28
N LEU A 74 -10.30 -2.58 9.07
CA LEU A 74 -11.38 -1.65 8.71
C LEU A 74 -12.69 -2.38 8.44
N ILE A 75 -12.61 -3.65 8.06
CA ILE A 75 -13.75 -4.57 7.96
C ILE A 75 -13.43 -5.88 8.67
N PRO A 76 -14.44 -6.57 9.22
CA PRO A 76 -14.23 -7.89 9.79
C PRO A 76 -13.97 -8.92 8.69
N PHE A 77 -13.17 -9.95 8.99
CA PHE A 77 -13.11 -11.18 8.21
C PHE A 77 -13.93 -12.26 8.88
N THR A 78 -14.50 -13.18 8.09
CA THR A 78 -15.46 -14.17 8.55
C THR A 78 -14.80 -15.48 8.98
N THR A 79 -13.68 -15.83 8.34
CA THR A 79 -12.88 -17.03 8.64
C THR A 79 -11.40 -16.74 8.53
N GLY A 80 -10.58 -17.58 9.12
CA GLY A 80 -9.12 -17.51 9.02
C GLY A 80 -8.47 -16.64 10.08
N GLU A 81 -7.19 -16.39 9.89
CA GLU A 81 -6.33 -15.66 10.81
C GLU A 81 -5.45 -14.69 10.05
N ILE A 82 -5.27 -13.50 10.63
CA ILE A 82 -4.30 -12.51 10.16
C ILE A 82 -3.40 -12.15 11.34
N SER A 83 -2.10 -12.34 11.18
CA SER A 83 -1.13 -11.86 12.15
C SER A 83 -0.16 -10.86 11.54
N VAL A 84 0.14 -9.81 12.29
CA VAL A 84 1.06 -8.74 11.93
C VAL A 84 2.20 -8.79 12.94
N GLN A 85 3.43 -9.01 12.45
CA GLN A 85 4.62 -9.17 13.31
C GLN A 85 4.45 -10.26 14.40
N GLY A 86 3.71 -11.33 14.09
CA GLY A 86 3.45 -12.43 15.01
C GLY A 86 2.35 -12.15 16.06
N GLU A 87 1.73 -10.98 16.05
CA GLU A 87 0.60 -10.63 16.90
C GLU A 87 -0.71 -10.69 16.09
N ASP A 88 -1.83 -11.08 16.71
CA ASP A 88 -3.15 -11.04 16.08
C ASP A 88 -3.43 -9.63 15.54
N CYS A 89 -3.92 -9.50 14.31
CA CYS A 89 -4.15 -8.21 13.67
C CYS A 89 -5.09 -7.31 14.48
N ARG A 90 -6.03 -7.88 15.25
CA ARG A 90 -6.96 -7.12 16.10
C ARG A 90 -6.26 -6.32 17.19
N SER A 91 -5.09 -6.78 17.65
CA SER A 91 -4.24 -6.05 18.61
C SER A 91 -3.17 -5.20 17.91
N SER A 92 -2.82 -5.53 16.67
CA SER A 92 -1.68 -4.97 15.96
C SER A 92 -2.02 -4.01 14.81
N HIS A 93 -3.30 -3.58 14.68
CA HIS A 93 -3.72 -2.60 13.65
C HIS A 93 -2.90 -1.30 13.66
N ALA A 94 -2.26 -0.96 14.80
CA ALA A 94 -1.39 0.21 14.88
C ALA A 94 -0.19 0.12 13.93
N TYR A 95 0.27 -1.08 13.63
CA TYR A 95 1.44 -1.31 12.77
C TYR A 95 1.10 -1.38 11.27
N VAL A 96 -0.18 -1.26 10.91
CA VAL A 96 -0.64 -1.31 9.53
C VAL A 96 -1.14 0.07 9.11
N GLY A 97 -0.46 0.70 8.18
CA GLY A 97 -0.88 1.94 7.53
C GLY A 97 -1.64 1.65 6.25
N TYR A 98 -2.85 2.17 6.13
CA TYR A 98 -3.66 2.04 4.92
C TYR A 98 -3.75 3.36 4.17
N VAL A 99 -3.36 3.32 2.90
CA VAL A 99 -3.47 4.43 1.95
C VAL A 99 -4.56 4.07 0.95
N PRO A 100 -5.78 4.61 1.10
CA PRO A 100 -6.92 4.27 0.26
C PRO A 100 -6.79 4.84 -1.16
N GLN A 101 -7.65 4.35 -2.05
CA GLN A 101 -7.81 4.90 -3.39
C GLN A 101 -8.31 6.35 -3.33
N GLN A 102 -7.92 7.20 -4.31
CA GLN A 102 -8.22 8.64 -4.28
C GLN A 102 -9.70 8.98 -4.24
N ASN A 103 -10.54 8.20 -4.91
CA ASN A 103 -11.99 8.39 -4.96
C ASN A 103 -12.72 8.02 -3.66
N GLU A 104 -12.05 7.37 -2.71
CA GLU A 104 -12.61 7.10 -1.37
C GLU A 104 -12.40 8.25 -0.38
N ILE A 105 -11.67 9.31 -0.77
CA ILE A 105 -11.31 10.41 0.11
C ILE A 105 -12.09 11.67 -0.27
N ASP A 106 -12.75 12.28 0.71
CA ASP A 106 -13.35 13.60 0.54
C ASP A 106 -12.27 14.69 0.63
N TRP A 107 -11.84 15.15 -0.54
CA TRP A 107 -10.82 16.20 -0.67
C TRP A 107 -11.32 17.60 -0.33
N SER A 108 -12.61 17.81 -0.19
CA SER A 108 -13.21 19.11 0.15
C SER A 108 -13.12 19.44 1.64
N PHE A 109 -12.77 18.47 2.47
CA PHE A 109 -12.64 18.66 3.90
C PHE A 109 -11.50 19.65 4.21
N PRO A 110 -11.75 20.75 4.95
CA PRO A 110 -10.82 21.85 5.11
C PRO A 110 -9.71 21.54 6.15
N VAL A 111 -8.80 20.64 5.81
CA VAL A 111 -7.64 20.27 6.64
C VAL A 111 -6.34 20.60 5.93
N THR A 112 -5.33 20.99 6.71
CA THR A 112 -3.98 21.21 6.20
C THR A 112 -3.22 19.90 6.04
N VAL A 113 -2.13 19.92 5.28
CA VAL A 113 -1.19 18.80 5.16
C VAL A 113 -0.71 18.38 6.55
N TYR A 114 -0.35 19.35 7.38
CA TYR A 114 0.10 19.10 8.76
C TYR A 114 -0.95 18.36 9.59
N ASP A 115 -2.22 18.80 9.52
CA ASP A 115 -3.30 18.16 10.27
C ASP A 115 -3.51 16.70 9.85
N VAL A 116 -3.44 16.41 8.54
CA VAL A 116 -3.59 15.05 8.03
C VAL A 116 -2.47 14.14 8.54
N VAL A 117 -1.21 14.61 8.54
CA VAL A 117 -0.10 13.81 9.05
C VAL A 117 -0.20 13.65 10.57
N MET A 118 -0.60 14.70 11.29
CA MET A 118 -0.83 14.66 12.75
C MET A 118 -1.93 13.68 13.13
N MET A 119 -2.96 13.46 12.30
CA MET A 119 -3.97 12.41 12.54
C MET A 119 -3.35 11.01 12.69
N GLY A 120 -2.18 10.75 12.08
CA GLY A 120 -1.44 9.51 12.28
C GLY A 120 -1.00 9.31 13.74
N ARG A 121 -0.80 10.39 14.50
CA ARG A 121 -0.43 10.36 15.93
C ARG A 121 -1.60 10.14 16.87
N ALA A 122 -2.85 10.17 16.38
CA ALA A 122 -4.06 10.10 17.22
C ALA A 122 -4.10 8.88 18.17
N ARG A 123 -3.47 7.76 17.77
CA ARG A 123 -3.40 6.55 18.61
C ARG A 123 -2.39 6.63 19.73
N HIS A 124 -1.37 7.47 19.60
CA HIS A 124 -0.29 7.62 20.59
C HIS A 124 -0.64 8.64 21.66
N SER A 125 -1.56 9.58 21.36
CA SER A 125 -2.00 10.59 22.31
C SER A 125 -3.21 10.12 23.12
N LYS A 126 -3.00 9.94 24.43
CA LYS A 126 -4.10 9.70 25.40
C LYS A 126 -4.90 10.96 25.72
N TRP A 127 -4.42 12.12 25.30
CA TRP A 127 -4.90 13.45 25.69
C TRP A 127 -5.28 14.31 24.49
N PHE A 128 -5.99 13.76 23.52
CA PHE A 128 -6.59 14.57 22.46
C PHE A 128 -7.46 15.70 23.09
N PRO A 129 -7.29 16.99 22.70
CA PRO A 129 -6.61 17.53 21.53
C PRO A 129 -5.16 18.05 21.76
N TRP A 130 -4.53 17.76 22.88
CA TRP A 130 -3.20 18.26 23.24
C TRP A 130 -2.14 17.27 22.78
N TRP A 131 -1.47 17.62 21.69
CA TRP A 131 -0.35 16.80 21.18
C TRP A 131 0.93 17.12 21.95
N PRO A 132 1.70 16.14 22.42
CA PRO A 132 3.01 16.38 23.01
C PRO A 132 4.00 16.90 21.98
N ASN A 133 5.03 17.63 22.42
CA ASN A 133 6.06 18.18 21.53
C ASN A 133 6.75 17.10 20.68
N SER A 134 6.89 15.87 21.20
CA SER A 134 7.43 14.74 20.44
C SER A 134 6.61 14.39 19.19
N ASP A 135 5.29 14.52 19.24
CA ASP A 135 4.44 14.25 18.10
C ASP A 135 4.57 15.35 17.04
N HIS A 136 4.64 16.62 17.46
CA HIS A 136 4.93 17.74 16.57
C HIS A 136 6.28 17.56 15.87
N GLN A 137 7.32 17.25 16.64
CA GLN A 137 8.66 17.00 16.11
C GLN A 137 8.66 15.84 15.11
N ARG A 138 7.96 14.75 15.42
CA ARG A 138 7.83 13.59 14.50
C ARG A 138 7.14 13.95 13.20
N VAL A 139 6.08 14.74 13.25
CA VAL A 139 5.37 15.21 12.06
C VAL A 139 6.26 16.10 11.21
N ASP A 140 6.98 17.04 11.82
CA ASP A 140 7.91 17.93 11.10
C ASP A 140 9.01 17.14 10.40
N GLU A 141 9.61 16.15 11.06
CA GLU A 141 10.60 15.24 10.47
C GLU A 141 10.07 14.48 9.26
N LEU A 142 8.83 13.97 9.34
CA LEU A 142 8.21 13.23 8.24
C LEU A 142 7.86 14.14 7.07
N LEU A 143 7.40 15.35 7.32
CA LEU A 143 7.12 16.33 6.28
C LEU A 143 8.40 16.72 5.54
N GLU A 144 9.50 16.96 6.24
CA GLU A 144 10.81 17.22 5.65
C GLU A 144 11.29 16.01 4.82
N GLN A 145 11.21 14.82 5.40
CA GLN A 145 11.65 13.56 4.81
C GLN A 145 10.95 13.24 3.48
N LEU A 146 9.67 13.59 3.37
CA LEU A 146 8.84 13.37 2.18
C LEU A 146 8.72 14.61 1.29
N SER A 147 9.53 15.66 1.55
CA SER A 147 9.51 16.94 0.80
C SER A 147 8.13 17.60 0.79
N LEU A 148 7.48 17.62 1.94
CA LEU A 148 6.15 18.21 2.18
C LEU A 148 6.19 19.40 3.13
N ASP A 149 7.34 19.76 3.69
CA ASP A 149 7.55 20.84 4.64
C ASP A 149 7.01 22.20 4.15
N THR A 150 7.30 22.53 2.89
CA THR A 150 6.82 23.77 2.24
C THR A 150 5.31 23.81 2.03
N TYR A 151 4.65 22.65 2.09
CA TYR A 151 3.20 22.49 1.92
C TYR A 151 2.46 22.33 3.25
N ALA A 152 3.15 22.27 4.39
CA ALA A 152 2.58 21.92 5.70
C ALA A 152 1.29 22.68 6.04
N LYS A 153 1.24 23.98 5.74
CA LYS A 153 0.11 24.88 6.02
C LYS A 153 -0.93 24.97 4.89
N ARG A 154 -0.69 24.33 3.73
CA ARG A 154 -1.67 24.32 2.64
C ARG A 154 -2.79 23.33 2.92
N GLN A 155 -3.97 23.62 2.38
CA GLN A 155 -5.07 22.66 2.40
C GLN A 155 -4.73 21.48 1.48
N ILE A 156 -5.16 20.28 1.88
CA ILE A 156 -4.92 19.06 1.10
C ILE A 156 -5.56 19.12 -0.28
N SER A 157 -6.65 19.88 -0.44
CA SER A 157 -7.35 20.11 -1.70
C SER A 157 -6.50 20.85 -2.74
N GLU A 158 -5.50 21.62 -2.30
CA GLU A 158 -4.63 22.42 -3.17
C GLU A 158 -3.44 21.64 -3.75
N LEU A 159 -3.24 20.39 -3.31
CA LEU A 159 -2.10 19.58 -3.69
C LEU A 159 -2.37 18.78 -4.98
N SER A 160 -1.27 18.49 -5.73
CA SER A 160 -1.31 17.53 -6.83
C SER A 160 -1.59 16.11 -6.33
N GLY A 161 -1.99 15.19 -7.23
CA GLY A 161 -2.25 13.79 -6.88
C GLY A 161 -1.04 13.10 -6.22
N GLY A 162 0.16 13.32 -6.76
CA GLY A 162 1.40 12.79 -6.19
C GLY A 162 1.73 13.36 -4.81
N GLN A 163 1.53 14.67 -4.61
CA GLN A 163 1.71 15.31 -3.30
C GLN A 163 0.73 14.76 -2.27
N ARG A 164 -0.56 14.65 -2.63
CA ARG A 164 -1.58 14.04 -1.77
C ARG A 164 -1.20 12.62 -1.35
N ARG A 165 -0.67 11.82 -2.28
CA ARG A 165 -0.23 10.46 -1.99
C ARG A 165 0.90 10.44 -0.96
N ARG A 166 1.90 11.31 -1.11
CA ARG A 166 2.99 11.46 -0.13
C ARG A 166 2.47 11.88 1.25
N VAL A 167 1.44 12.72 1.34
CA VAL A 167 0.81 13.09 2.62
C VAL A 167 0.20 11.87 3.31
N PHE A 168 -0.48 10.98 2.57
CA PHE A 168 -1.05 9.77 3.18
C PHE A 168 0.03 8.75 3.57
N ILE A 169 1.14 8.68 2.85
CA ILE A 169 2.32 7.90 3.27
C ILE A 169 2.88 8.50 4.57
N ALA A 170 3.05 9.83 4.64
CA ALA A 170 3.50 10.52 5.85
C ALA A 170 2.59 10.23 7.05
N ARG A 171 1.25 10.25 6.85
CA ARG A 171 0.28 9.92 7.88
C ARG A 171 0.45 8.48 8.40
N ALA A 172 0.64 7.53 7.49
CA ALA A 172 0.86 6.13 7.87
C ALA A 172 2.17 5.93 8.64
N LEU A 173 3.25 6.62 8.22
CA LEU A 173 4.52 6.61 8.94
C LEU A 173 4.44 7.33 10.30
N ALA A 174 3.62 8.37 10.41
CA ALA A 174 3.34 9.03 11.68
C ALA A 174 2.63 8.10 12.67
N GLN A 175 1.83 7.16 12.18
CA GLN A 175 1.21 6.09 12.97
C GLN A 175 2.21 5.03 13.45
N GLU A 176 3.49 5.10 13.03
CA GLU A 176 4.54 4.08 13.25
C GLU A 176 4.20 2.74 12.57
N ALA A 177 3.54 2.82 11.42
CA ALA A 177 3.23 1.63 10.63
C ALA A 177 4.51 0.97 10.10
N ASN A 178 4.59 -0.35 10.27
CA ASN A 178 5.67 -1.19 9.73
C ASN A 178 5.24 -1.91 8.44
N ILE A 179 3.94 -1.90 8.15
CA ILE A 179 3.34 -2.40 6.92
C ILE A 179 2.53 -1.26 6.29
N LEU A 180 2.79 -0.97 5.01
CA LEU A 180 2.00 -0.05 4.21
C LEU A 180 1.15 -0.81 3.20
N LEU A 181 -0.16 -0.65 3.29
CA LEU A 181 -1.12 -1.14 2.31
C LEU A 181 -1.54 0.03 1.41
N MET A 182 -1.26 -0.04 0.13
CA MET A 182 -1.53 1.05 -0.81
C MET A 182 -2.49 0.59 -1.91
N ASP A 183 -3.70 1.15 -1.93
CA ASP A 183 -4.73 0.78 -2.90
C ASP A 183 -4.68 1.69 -4.12
N GLU A 184 -4.22 1.16 -5.25
CA GLU A 184 -4.04 1.85 -6.54
C GLU A 184 -3.38 3.23 -6.40
N PRO A 185 -2.17 3.33 -5.82
CA PRO A 185 -1.57 4.62 -5.46
C PRO A 185 -1.19 5.48 -6.67
N PHE A 186 -1.13 4.94 -7.87
CA PHE A 186 -0.67 5.65 -9.06
C PHE A 186 -1.82 6.12 -9.97
N THR A 187 -3.07 5.77 -9.66
CA THR A 187 -4.23 6.23 -10.45
C THR A 187 -4.34 7.74 -10.39
N GLY A 188 -4.31 8.38 -11.58
CA GLY A 188 -4.38 9.85 -11.69
C GLY A 188 -3.10 10.60 -11.30
N VAL A 189 -1.97 9.92 -11.19
CA VAL A 189 -0.66 10.49 -10.89
C VAL A 189 0.17 10.54 -12.18
N ASP A 190 0.93 11.62 -12.37
CA ASP A 190 1.85 11.74 -13.51
C ASP A 190 3.11 10.86 -13.32
N THR A 191 3.79 10.52 -14.42
CA THR A 191 4.94 9.60 -14.42
C THR A 191 6.12 10.07 -13.56
N VAL A 192 6.33 11.39 -13.44
CA VAL A 192 7.41 11.93 -12.60
C VAL A 192 7.09 11.70 -11.13
N SER A 193 5.87 12.04 -10.72
CA SER A 193 5.39 11.80 -9.35
C SER A 193 5.35 10.31 -9.00
N GLU A 194 4.98 9.44 -9.95
CA GLU A 194 5.05 7.98 -9.76
C GLU A 194 6.48 7.51 -9.44
N THR A 195 7.46 8.00 -10.22
CA THR A 195 8.88 7.64 -10.03
C THR A 195 9.37 8.10 -8.66
N GLU A 196 8.99 9.32 -8.23
CA GLU A 196 9.33 9.84 -6.90
C GLU A 196 8.72 9.00 -5.77
N ILE A 197 7.44 8.59 -5.92
CA ILE A 197 6.77 7.73 -4.94
C ILE A 197 7.48 6.38 -4.87
N MET A 198 7.78 5.73 -6.01
CA MET A 198 8.48 4.44 -6.03
C MET A 198 9.87 4.54 -5.41
N ALA A 199 10.62 5.61 -5.68
CA ALA A 199 11.91 5.85 -5.02
C ALA A 199 11.77 5.98 -3.51
N THR A 200 10.72 6.69 -3.04
CA THR A 200 10.39 6.81 -1.62
C THR A 200 10.10 5.44 -1.01
N LEU A 201 9.26 4.63 -1.67
CA LEU A 201 8.93 3.27 -1.22
C LEU A 201 10.17 2.39 -1.14
N GLY A 202 11.09 2.49 -2.11
CA GLY A 202 12.38 1.78 -2.08
C GLY A 202 13.19 2.10 -0.82
N VAL A 203 13.33 3.39 -0.48
CA VAL A 203 14.04 3.79 0.75
C VAL A 203 13.33 3.28 2.01
N LEU A 204 12.00 3.27 2.03
CA LEU A 204 11.23 2.75 3.16
C LEU A 204 11.44 1.24 3.36
N THR A 205 11.52 0.46 2.28
CA THR A 205 11.81 -0.99 2.37
C THR A 205 13.22 -1.27 2.85
N GLU A 206 14.22 -0.49 2.42
CA GLU A 206 15.58 -0.57 2.96
C GLU A 206 15.63 -0.29 4.48
N GLN A 207 14.68 0.50 5.00
CA GLN A 207 14.50 0.75 6.43
C GLN A 207 13.66 -0.33 7.13
N GLY A 208 13.23 -1.38 6.44
CA GLY A 208 12.47 -2.50 6.99
C GLY A 208 10.95 -2.34 6.98
N ILE A 209 10.40 -1.31 6.31
CA ILE A 209 8.96 -1.18 6.10
C ILE A 209 8.55 -2.17 5.00
N THR A 210 7.53 -2.97 5.28
CA THR A 210 6.92 -3.90 4.32
C THR A 210 5.83 -3.20 3.51
N ILE A 211 5.77 -3.41 2.20
CA ILE A 211 4.83 -2.70 1.33
C ILE A 211 4.00 -3.70 0.54
N LEU A 212 2.68 -3.60 0.66
CA LEU A 212 1.74 -4.28 -0.21
C LEU A 212 1.01 -3.24 -1.05
N LEU A 213 1.04 -3.38 -2.38
CA LEU A 213 0.50 -2.40 -3.31
C LEU A 213 -0.46 -3.07 -4.29
N ALA A 214 -1.73 -2.69 -4.26
CA ALA A 214 -2.68 -3.11 -5.28
C ALA A 214 -2.50 -2.27 -6.55
N THR A 215 -2.36 -2.95 -7.69
CA THR A 215 -2.17 -2.31 -8.98
C THR A 215 -2.83 -3.11 -10.10
N HIS A 216 -3.16 -2.42 -11.17
CA HIS A 216 -3.57 -3.02 -12.44
C HIS A 216 -2.44 -3.00 -13.49
N ASP A 217 -1.30 -2.37 -13.19
CA ASP A 217 -0.11 -2.34 -14.05
C ASP A 217 0.69 -3.63 -13.89
N LEU A 218 0.45 -4.59 -14.79
CA LEU A 218 1.12 -5.89 -14.79
C LEU A 218 2.63 -5.75 -15.09
N GLY A 219 3.00 -4.78 -15.95
CA GLY A 219 4.40 -4.52 -16.27
C GLY A 219 5.18 -4.04 -15.05
N ARG A 220 4.60 -3.16 -14.25
CA ARG A 220 5.16 -2.69 -12.98
C ARG A 220 5.25 -3.83 -11.95
N ALA A 221 4.18 -4.61 -11.81
CA ALA A 221 4.17 -5.75 -10.90
C ALA A 221 5.30 -6.74 -11.19
N ALA A 222 5.64 -6.91 -12.47
CA ALA A 222 6.73 -7.80 -12.88
C ALA A 222 8.14 -7.25 -12.58
N ARG A 223 8.33 -5.91 -12.57
CA ARG A 223 9.67 -5.32 -12.50
C ARG A 223 10.06 -4.79 -11.12
N ASP A 224 9.08 -4.26 -10.38
CA ASP A 224 9.36 -3.38 -9.23
C ASP A 224 9.05 -4.05 -7.88
N PHE A 225 8.60 -5.33 -7.88
CA PHE A 225 8.17 -6.04 -6.68
C PHE A 225 8.91 -7.36 -6.50
N ASP A 226 9.09 -7.76 -5.24
CA ASP A 226 9.78 -8.98 -4.86
C ASP A 226 8.88 -10.20 -5.05
N ASP A 227 7.58 -10.06 -4.68
CA ASP A 227 6.55 -11.06 -4.89
C ASP A 227 5.27 -10.45 -5.49
N VAL A 228 4.47 -11.30 -6.10
CA VAL A 228 3.16 -10.96 -6.68
C VAL A 228 2.09 -11.88 -6.10
N LEU A 229 0.99 -11.30 -5.63
CA LEU A 229 -0.24 -12.00 -5.27
C LEU A 229 -1.28 -11.77 -6.35
N LEU A 230 -1.66 -12.83 -7.05
CA LEU A 230 -2.74 -12.82 -8.04
C LEU A 230 -4.02 -13.31 -7.41
N ILE A 231 -5.06 -12.46 -7.39
CA ILE A 231 -6.37 -12.80 -6.82
C ILE A 231 -7.51 -12.56 -7.82
N ASN A 232 -8.53 -13.39 -7.72
CA ASN A 232 -9.85 -13.16 -8.29
C ASN A 232 -10.88 -13.81 -7.36
N GLN A 233 -11.35 -13.07 -6.34
CA GLN A 233 -12.11 -13.50 -5.17
C GLN A 233 -11.34 -14.49 -4.26
N SER A 234 -10.61 -15.43 -4.83
CA SER A 234 -9.69 -16.33 -4.13
C SER A 234 -8.25 -16.12 -4.63
N MET A 235 -7.30 -16.63 -3.88
CA MET A 235 -5.89 -16.61 -4.28
C MET A 235 -5.69 -17.61 -5.44
N ILE A 236 -5.13 -17.14 -6.55
CA ILE A 236 -4.78 -17.96 -7.70
C ILE A 236 -3.31 -18.37 -7.64
N ALA A 237 -2.42 -17.40 -7.35
CA ALA A 237 -0.99 -17.63 -7.22
C ALA A 237 -0.36 -16.59 -6.30
N TYR A 238 0.74 -16.98 -5.63
CA TYR A 238 1.59 -16.11 -4.84
C TYR A 238 3.05 -16.54 -4.96
N GLY A 239 3.94 -15.61 -5.15
CA GLY A 239 5.40 -15.82 -5.22
C GLY A 239 6.10 -14.85 -6.16
N PRO A 240 7.38 -15.14 -6.50
CA PRO A 240 8.19 -14.28 -7.37
C PRO A 240 7.51 -14.01 -8.72
N PRO A 241 7.75 -12.81 -9.30
CA PRO A 241 7.13 -12.41 -10.57
C PRO A 241 7.26 -13.46 -11.68
N GLU A 242 8.41 -14.13 -11.80
CA GLU A 242 8.67 -15.13 -12.85
C GLU A 242 7.71 -16.35 -12.76
N GLN A 243 7.17 -16.62 -11.60
CA GLN A 243 6.24 -17.73 -11.38
C GLN A 243 4.78 -17.30 -11.61
N VAL A 244 4.42 -16.10 -11.18
CA VAL A 244 3.04 -15.59 -11.20
C VAL A 244 2.68 -14.93 -12.53
N MET A 245 3.65 -14.20 -13.13
CA MET A 245 3.43 -13.41 -14.35
C MET A 245 3.50 -14.25 -15.63
N ARG A 246 3.09 -15.51 -15.57
CA ARG A 246 2.99 -16.41 -16.71
C ARG A 246 1.61 -16.31 -17.35
N ALA A 247 1.54 -16.40 -18.68
CA ALA A 247 0.31 -16.26 -19.42
C ALA A 247 -0.79 -17.27 -19.01
N ASP A 248 -0.40 -18.51 -18.69
CA ASP A 248 -1.31 -19.57 -18.24
C ASP A 248 -1.88 -19.28 -16.84
N VAL A 249 -1.10 -18.67 -15.97
CA VAL A 249 -1.51 -18.27 -14.61
C VAL A 249 -2.40 -17.03 -14.66
N LEU A 250 -1.97 -15.96 -15.38
CA LEU A 250 -2.74 -14.74 -15.52
C LEU A 250 -4.12 -14.95 -16.19
N LYS A 251 -4.21 -15.86 -17.16
CA LYS A 251 -5.51 -16.22 -17.79
C LYS A 251 -6.53 -16.78 -16.79
N GLN A 252 -6.11 -17.37 -15.69
CA GLN A 252 -7.05 -17.87 -14.67
C GLN A 252 -7.77 -16.71 -13.95
N ALA A 253 -7.09 -15.56 -13.77
CA ALA A 253 -7.69 -14.37 -13.16
C ALA A 253 -8.45 -13.51 -14.17
N PHE A 254 -7.83 -13.22 -15.33
CA PHE A 254 -8.29 -12.22 -16.29
C PHE A 254 -9.11 -12.81 -17.44
N GLY A 255 -9.08 -14.14 -17.61
CA GLY A 255 -9.82 -14.80 -18.71
C GLY A 255 -9.48 -14.26 -20.07
N GLY A 256 -10.50 -13.99 -20.88
CA GLY A 256 -10.36 -13.39 -22.22
C GLY A 256 -9.96 -11.92 -22.27
N ALA A 257 -9.97 -11.23 -21.13
CA ALA A 257 -9.54 -9.83 -21.04
C ALA A 257 -8.01 -9.66 -21.09
N LEU A 258 -7.23 -10.75 -20.98
CA LEU A 258 -5.79 -10.71 -21.07
C LEU A 258 -5.31 -10.76 -22.51
N ARG A 259 -4.59 -9.74 -22.93
CA ARG A 259 -3.83 -9.72 -24.20
C ARG A 259 -2.35 -9.86 -23.92
N VAL A 260 -1.70 -10.79 -24.60
CA VAL A 260 -0.27 -11.05 -24.49
C VAL A 260 0.40 -10.65 -25.80
N PHE A 261 1.37 -9.76 -25.74
CA PHE A 261 2.18 -9.35 -26.86
C PHE A 261 3.62 -9.78 -26.63
N HIS A 262 4.26 -10.31 -27.65
CA HIS A 262 5.68 -10.65 -27.62
C HIS A 262 6.44 -9.64 -28.50
N GLN A 263 7.37 -8.92 -27.91
CA GLN A 263 8.24 -7.97 -28.58
C GLN A 263 9.71 -8.35 -28.33
N GLY A 264 10.30 -9.14 -29.23
CA GLY A 264 11.61 -9.76 -29.02
C GLY A 264 11.56 -10.75 -27.85
N ASP A 265 12.46 -10.59 -26.89
CA ASP A 265 12.52 -11.42 -25.66
C ASP A 265 11.58 -10.91 -24.55
N GLU A 266 10.91 -9.77 -24.75
CA GLU A 266 10.00 -9.20 -23.77
C GLU A 266 8.55 -9.68 -24.02
N THR A 267 7.87 -10.09 -22.95
CA THR A 267 6.45 -10.40 -22.96
C THR A 267 5.69 -9.27 -22.26
N ILE A 268 4.83 -8.60 -23.01
CA ILE A 268 4.00 -7.49 -22.51
C ILE A 268 2.60 -8.03 -22.27
N PHE A 269 2.11 -7.89 -21.03
CA PHE A 269 0.77 -8.25 -20.63
C PHE A 269 -0.11 -7.00 -20.56
N ILE A 270 -1.26 -7.01 -21.25
CA ILE A 270 -2.26 -5.95 -21.18
C ILE A 270 -3.59 -6.59 -20.76
N ALA A 271 -4.09 -6.18 -19.61
CA ALA A 271 -5.42 -6.58 -19.15
C ALA A 271 -6.43 -5.50 -19.53
N ASP A 272 -7.47 -5.88 -20.30
CA ASP A 272 -8.58 -4.99 -20.62
C ASP A 272 -9.56 -4.96 -19.43
N GLN A 273 -9.62 -3.82 -18.74
CA GLN A 273 -10.43 -3.66 -17.54
C GLN A 273 -11.93 -3.51 -17.79
N HIS A 274 -12.32 -3.29 -19.07
CA HIS A 274 -13.72 -3.07 -19.44
C HIS A 274 -14.41 -4.33 -19.97
N ALA A 275 -13.69 -5.44 -20.13
CA ALA A 275 -14.26 -6.69 -20.67
C ALA A 275 -14.98 -7.58 -19.64
N ALA A 276 -15.03 -7.20 -18.37
CA ALA A 276 -15.66 -7.97 -17.28
C ALA A 276 -17.06 -7.46 -16.92
N GLY A 277 -17.87 -7.12 -17.92
CA GLY A 277 -19.23 -6.61 -17.68
C GLY A 277 -20.22 -7.13 -18.73
N TYR A 278 -20.57 -8.43 -18.64
CA TYR A 278 -21.85 -8.97 -19.18
C TYR A 278 -22.20 -10.23 -18.38
#